data_5cc4e80550a75529860ff50b2ce2e75d
#
_entry.id   5cc4e80550a75529860ff50b2ce2e75d
#
_cell.length_a   1.000
_cell.length_b   1.000
_cell.length_c   1.000
_cell.angle_alpha   90.00
_cell.angle_beta   90.00
_cell.angle_gamma   90.00
#
_symmetry.space_group_name_H-M   'P 1'
#
loop_
_entity.id
_entity.type
_entity.pdbx_description
1 polymer ?
#
loop_
_entity_poly.entity_id
_entity_poly.type
_entity_poly.pdbx_seq_one_letter_code
_entity_poly.pdbx_strand_id
1 'polypeptide(L)'
;MEMTMSELNDQGVRIALRGRLDTPGVGAIETTFAAAAARKNALVDLSEVSFLASMGIRMLITAARGLKSSGHKLVLFGAPALVREVLENAGLAQIMPIVPDESSALQFLAK
;
A
#
# COMPACT_ATOMS: atom_id res chain seq x y z
N MET A 1 13.84 -4.79 -3.56
CA MET A 1 12.62 -3.95 -3.38
C MET A 1 13.02 -2.49 -3.37
N GLU A 2 12.36 -1.72 -4.19
CA GLU A 2 12.56 -0.27 -4.24
C GLU A 2 11.27 0.43 -3.86
N MET A 3 11.41 1.58 -3.26
CA MET A 3 10.28 2.39 -2.86
C MET A 3 10.53 3.84 -3.27
N THR A 4 9.53 4.46 -3.89
CA THR A 4 9.56 5.91 -4.13
C THR A 4 8.32 6.53 -3.52
N MET A 5 8.43 7.79 -3.11
CA MET A 5 7.33 8.49 -2.48
C MET A 5 7.18 9.86 -3.11
N SER A 6 5.94 10.28 -3.32
CA SER A 6 5.65 11.63 -3.78
C SER A 6 4.43 12.14 -3.03
N GLU A 7 4.30 13.47 -2.94
CA GLU A 7 3.16 14.06 -2.25
C GLU A 7 1.99 14.28 -3.19
N LEU A 8 0.79 14.15 -2.65
CA LEU A 8 -0.47 14.35 -3.38
C LEU A 8 -1.11 15.64 -2.87
N ASN A 9 -0.42 16.75 -3.04
CA ASN A 9 -0.86 18.05 -2.51
C ASN A 9 -1.05 17.92 -0.99
N ASP A 10 -2.21 18.37 -0.47
CA ASP A 10 -2.48 18.26 0.95
C ASP A 10 -3.27 17.01 1.31
N GLN A 11 -3.52 16.13 0.34
CA GLN A 11 -4.42 14.99 0.53
C GLN A 11 -3.73 13.73 1.04
N GLY A 12 -2.41 13.63 0.84
CA GLY A 12 -1.72 12.43 1.26
C GLY A 12 -0.43 12.21 0.52
N VAL A 13 0.05 10.97 0.54
CA VAL A 13 1.28 10.57 -0.15
C VAL A 13 0.99 9.42 -1.09
N ARG A 14 1.76 9.37 -2.18
CA ARG A 14 1.76 8.25 -3.11
C ARG A 14 3.04 7.47 -2.90
N ILE A 15 2.91 6.20 -2.63
CA ILE A 15 4.06 5.32 -2.39
C ILE A 15 4.08 4.26 -3.48
N ALA A 16 5.14 4.24 -4.29
CA ALA A 16 5.28 3.22 -5.33
C ALA A 16 6.30 2.18 -4.86
N LEU A 17 5.90 0.92 -4.93
CA LEU A 17 6.74 -0.21 -4.57
C LEU A 17 7.11 -0.98 -5.83
N ARG A 18 8.36 -1.43 -5.91
CA ARG A 18 8.85 -2.17 -7.08
C ARG A 18 9.68 -3.35 -6.62
N GLY A 19 9.36 -4.52 -7.15
CA GLY A 19 10.12 -5.73 -6.89
C GLY A 19 9.34 -6.77 -6.12
N ARG A 20 10.02 -7.52 -5.28
CA ARG A 20 9.43 -8.61 -4.52
C ARG A 20 9.18 -8.21 -3.07
N LEU A 21 7.93 -8.30 -2.65
CA LEU A 21 7.57 -8.07 -1.24
C LEU A 21 7.64 -9.41 -0.48
N ASP A 22 8.83 -9.94 -0.41
CA ASP A 22 9.18 -11.11 0.37
C ASP A 22 9.95 -10.67 1.63
N THR A 23 10.47 -11.60 2.40
CA THR A 23 11.15 -11.26 3.65
C THR A 23 12.31 -10.28 3.45
N PRO A 24 13.27 -10.50 2.52
CA PRO A 24 14.32 -9.50 2.31
C PRO A 24 13.80 -8.19 1.71
N GLY A 25 12.76 -8.26 0.86
CA GLY A 25 12.18 -7.05 0.29
C GLY A 25 11.57 -6.16 1.36
N VAL A 26 10.79 -6.74 2.25
CA VAL A 26 10.20 -6.00 3.38
C VAL A 26 11.30 -5.43 4.27
N GLY A 27 12.32 -6.24 4.57
CA GLY A 27 13.43 -5.79 5.40
C GLY A 27 14.14 -4.57 4.85
N ALA A 28 14.18 -4.43 3.52
CA ALA A 28 14.84 -3.31 2.87
C ALA A 28 14.07 -1.99 3.00
N ILE A 29 12.73 -2.04 3.10
CA ILE A 29 11.92 -0.82 3.03
C ILE A 29 10.99 -0.60 4.22
N GLU A 30 10.89 -1.55 5.14
CA GLU A 30 9.86 -1.55 6.19
C GLU A 30 9.84 -0.25 6.99
N THR A 31 10.98 0.21 7.45
CA THR A 31 11.07 1.42 8.26
C THR A 31 10.67 2.65 7.46
N THR A 32 11.16 2.76 6.23
CA THR A 32 10.83 3.89 5.36
C THR A 32 9.35 3.89 5.00
N PHE A 33 8.81 2.71 4.72
CA PHE A 33 7.39 2.58 4.40
C PHE A 33 6.52 2.98 5.58
N ALA A 34 6.86 2.50 6.78
CA ALA A 34 6.11 2.83 7.99
C ALA A 34 6.12 4.34 8.24
N ALA A 35 7.26 4.99 8.04
CA ALA A 35 7.36 6.43 8.23
C ALA A 35 6.52 7.19 7.19
N ALA A 36 6.55 6.74 5.93
CA ALA A 36 5.80 7.40 4.86
C ALA A 36 4.28 7.26 5.05
N ALA A 37 3.84 6.12 5.57
CA ALA A 37 2.41 5.80 5.75
C ALA A 37 1.96 6.01 7.18
N ALA A 38 2.47 7.04 7.87
CA ALA A 38 2.21 7.21 9.29
C ALA A 38 1.26 8.33 9.65
N ARG A 39 1.21 9.40 8.85
CA ARG A 39 0.51 10.62 9.27
C ARG A 39 -0.42 11.22 8.24
N LYS A 40 -0.48 10.63 7.05
CA LYS A 40 -1.29 11.12 5.95
C LYS A 40 -1.93 9.94 5.26
N ASN A 41 -3.00 10.21 4.52
CA ASN A 41 -3.55 9.19 3.63
C ASN A 41 -2.46 8.69 2.71
N ALA A 42 -2.44 7.39 2.44
CA ALA A 42 -1.42 6.79 1.58
C ALA A 42 -2.08 6.01 0.44
N LEU A 43 -1.67 6.32 -0.78
CA LEU A 43 -2.00 5.53 -1.96
C LEU A 43 -0.78 4.71 -2.31
N VAL A 44 -0.93 3.39 -2.31
CA VAL A 44 0.20 2.48 -2.55
C VAL A 44 0.06 1.87 -3.93
N ASP A 45 1.03 2.18 -4.79
CA ASP A 45 1.07 1.68 -6.15
C ASP A 45 1.79 0.34 -6.16
N LEU A 46 1.06 -0.72 -6.49
CA LEU A 46 1.59 -2.08 -6.54
C LEU A 46 1.83 -2.57 -7.97
N SER A 47 1.74 -1.69 -8.97
CA SER A 47 1.80 -2.11 -10.37
C SER A 47 3.13 -2.77 -10.76
N GLU A 48 4.20 -2.50 -10.05
CA GLU A 48 5.49 -3.10 -10.32
C GLU A 48 5.94 -4.08 -9.23
N VAL A 49 5.02 -4.53 -8.39
CA VAL A 49 5.28 -5.59 -7.42
C VAL A 49 5.08 -6.91 -8.13
N SER A 50 6.13 -7.74 -8.16
CA SER A 50 6.12 -9.01 -8.89
C SER A 50 5.79 -10.20 -8.02
N PHE A 51 5.83 -10.06 -6.69
CA PHE A 51 5.61 -11.15 -5.77
C PHE A 51 5.22 -10.59 -4.40
N LEU A 52 4.28 -11.27 -3.73
CA LEU A 52 3.81 -10.85 -2.43
C LEU A 52 3.75 -12.05 -1.50
N ALA A 53 4.50 -11.99 -0.40
CA ALA A 53 4.53 -13.05 0.61
C ALA A 53 3.96 -12.53 1.94
N SER A 54 3.88 -13.40 2.93
CA SER A 54 3.24 -13.12 4.22
C SER A 54 3.79 -11.87 4.91
N MET A 55 5.09 -11.63 4.84
CA MET A 55 5.69 -10.45 5.47
C MET A 55 5.24 -9.16 4.81
N GLY A 56 5.07 -9.17 3.48
CA GLY A 56 4.54 -8.02 2.76
C GLY A 56 3.09 -7.75 3.12
N ILE A 57 2.30 -8.79 3.23
CA ILE A 57 0.89 -8.67 3.65
C ILE A 57 0.84 -8.04 5.04
N ARG A 58 1.64 -8.52 5.97
CA ARG A 58 1.69 -7.99 7.33
C ARG A 58 2.08 -6.52 7.35
N MET A 59 3.05 -6.14 6.53
CA MET A 59 3.49 -4.75 6.45
C MET A 59 2.33 -3.83 6.01
N LEU A 60 1.57 -4.25 5.00
CA LEU A 60 0.45 -3.47 4.50
C LEU A 60 -0.67 -3.38 5.55
N ILE A 61 -0.99 -4.47 6.22
CA ILE A 61 -2.02 -4.48 7.26
C ILE A 61 -1.64 -3.57 8.42
N THR A 62 -0.39 -3.66 8.87
CA THR A 62 0.09 -2.83 9.97
C THR A 62 -0.03 -1.34 9.65
N ALA A 63 0.38 -0.96 8.43
CA ALA A 63 0.29 0.43 8.00
C ALA A 63 -1.17 0.89 7.91
N ALA A 64 -2.04 0.05 7.34
CA ALA A 64 -3.45 0.40 7.19
C ALA A 64 -4.14 0.62 8.55
N ARG A 65 -3.85 -0.26 9.51
CA ARG A 65 -4.43 -0.13 10.85
C ARG A 65 -3.92 1.11 11.57
N GLY A 66 -2.63 1.40 11.42
CA GLY A 66 -2.04 2.59 12.01
C GLY A 66 -2.67 3.87 11.47
N LEU A 67 -2.85 3.95 10.16
CA LEU A 67 -3.50 5.11 9.55
C LEU A 67 -4.96 5.23 9.96
N LYS A 68 -5.68 4.12 10.01
CA LYS A 68 -7.08 4.14 10.41
C LYS A 68 -7.23 4.68 11.82
N SER A 69 -6.34 4.31 12.72
CA SER A 69 -6.43 4.77 14.11
C SER A 69 -6.19 6.27 14.24
N SER A 70 -5.52 6.89 13.28
CA SER A 70 -5.29 8.33 13.25
C SER A 70 -6.22 9.08 12.30
N GLY A 71 -7.25 8.41 11.78
CA GLY A 71 -8.24 9.04 10.92
C GLY A 71 -7.86 9.12 9.46
N HIS A 72 -6.88 8.35 9.05
CA HIS A 72 -6.42 8.36 7.66
C HIS A 72 -6.72 7.03 6.97
N LYS A 73 -6.44 6.97 5.67
CA LYS A 73 -6.72 5.80 4.84
C LYS A 73 -5.48 5.31 4.13
N LEU A 74 -5.41 4.01 3.93
CA LEU A 74 -4.43 3.41 3.04
C LEU A 74 -5.18 2.69 1.94
N VAL A 75 -4.89 3.02 0.69
CA VAL A 75 -5.55 2.45 -0.47
C VAL A 75 -4.50 1.80 -1.37
N LEU A 76 -4.75 0.56 -1.79
CA LEU A 76 -3.85 -0.17 -2.70
C LEU A 76 -4.42 -0.07 -4.12
N PHE A 77 -3.55 0.16 -5.09
CA PHE A 77 -4.01 0.19 -6.48
C PHE A 77 -3.00 -0.41 -7.44
N GLY A 78 -3.51 -0.80 -8.60
CA GLY A 78 -2.68 -1.24 -9.70
C GLY A 78 -2.06 -2.62 -9.58
N ALA A 79 -2.43 -3.41 -8.58
CA ALA A 79 -1.82 -4.72 -8.36
C ALA A 79 -1.99 -5.62 -9.59
N PRO A 80 -0.91 -6.27 -10.07
CA PRO A 80 -1.04 -7.29 -11.11
C PRO A 80 -1.96 -8.41 -10.64
N ALA A 81 -2.52 -9.16 -11.59
CA ALA A 81 -3.54 -10.15 -11.29
C ALA A 81 -3.12 -11.14 -10.20
N LEU A 82 -1.88 -11.67 -10.28
CA LEU A 82 -1.42 -12.62 -9.28
C LEU A 82 -1.27 -11.99 -7.89
N VAL A 83 -0.77 -10.77 -7.84
CA VAL A 83 -0.62 -10.05 -6.56
C VAL A 83 -1.99 -9.73 -5.99
N ARG A 84 -2.91 -9.27 -6.83
CA ARG A 84 -4.28 -8.97 -6.37
C ARG A 84 -4.96 -10.21 -5.82
N GLU A 85 -4.76 -11.37 -6.47
CA GLU A 85 -5.34 -12.62 -5.99
C GLU A 85 -4.84 -12.97 -4.60
N VAL A 86 -3.54 -12.79 -4.34
CA VAL A 86 -2.97 -13.03 -3.01
C VAL A 86 -3.59 -12.08 -1.98
N LEU A 87 -3.75 -10.81 -2.34
CA LEU A 87 -4.36 -9.83 -1.43
C LEU A 87 -5.80 -10.21 -1.10
N GLU A 88 -6.57 -10.61 -2.12
CA GLU A 88 -7.97 -10.97 -1.92
C GLU A 88 -8.10 -12.23 -1.09
N ASN A 89 -7.27 -13.24 -1.38
CA ASN A 89 -7.31 -14.49 -0.61
C ASN A 89 -6.90 -14.31 0.84
N ALA A 90 -6.09 -13.30 1.12
CA ALA A 90 -5.69 -12.97 2.49
C ALA A 90 -6.70 -12.08 3.21
N GLY A 91 -7.78 -11.69 2.53
CA GLY A 91 -8.84 -10.89 3.14
C GLY A 91 -8.52 -9.41 3.29
N LEU A 92 -7.52 -8.89 2.58
CA LEU A 92 -7.12 -7.49 2.74
C LEU A 92 -8.20 -6.51 2.29
N ALA A 93 -9.08 -6.91 1.38
CA ALA A 93 -10.16 -6.03 0.92
C ALA A 93 -11.11 -5.64 2.05
N GLN A 94 -11.16 -6.40 3.13
CA GLN A 94 -11.97 -6.07 4.29
C GLN A 94 -11.27 -5.08 5.22
N ILE A 95 -9.99 -4.87 5.03
CA ILE A 95 -9.19 -4.00 5.90
C ILE A 95 -8.91 -2.67 5.20
N MET A 96 -8.67 -2.70 3.90
CA MET A 96 -8.33 -1.51 3.12
C MET A 96 -8.86 -1.65 1.69
N PRO A 97 -9.17 -0.53 1.02
CA PRO A 97 -9.61 -0.60 -0.38
C PRO A 97 -8.51 -1.11 -1.29
N ILE A 98 -8.89 -1.96 -2.25
CA ILE A 98 -8.02 -2.45 -3.30
C ILE A 98 -8.69 -2.13 -4.62
N VAL A 99 -8.12 -1.21 -5.39
CA VAL A 99 -8.77 -0.70 -6.60
C VAL A 99 -7.85 -0.88 -7.81
N PRO A 100 -8.40 -0.84 -9.03
CA PRO A 100 -7.61 -1.16 -10.22
C PRO A 100 -6.59 -0.10 -10.63
N ASP A 101 -6.84 1.17 -10.33
CA ASP A 101 -5.98 2.23 -10.84
C ASP A 101 -5.92 3.42 -9.89
N GLU A 102 -5.01 4.33 -10.19
CA GLU A 102 -4.77 5.51 -9.36
C GLU A 102 -6.00 6.43 -9.33
N SER A 103 -6.69 6.57 -10.45
CA SER A 103 -7.88 7.40 -10.52
C SER A 103 -8.93 6.95 -9.51
N SER A 104 -9.19 5.64 -9.46
CA SER A 104 -10.11 5.07 -8.49
C SER A 104 -9.62 5.29 -7.07
N ALA A 105 -8.32 5.16 -6.84
CA ALA A 105 -7.74 5.35 -5.51
C ALA A 105 -7.89 6.78 -5.03
N LEU A 106 -7.69 7.76 -5.92
CA LEU A 106 -7.82 9.17 -5.56
C LEU A 106 -9.23 9.52 -5.10
N GLN A 107 -10.24 8.83 -5.59
CA GLN A 107 -11.62 9.08 -5.18
C GLN A 107 -11.84 8.84 -3.69
N PHE A 108 -11.05 7.97 -3.07
CA PHE A 108 -11.15 7.75 -1.63
C PHE A 108 -10.65 8.93 -0.82
N LEU A 109 -9.82 9.78 -1.40
CA LEU A 109 -9.28 10.94 -0.71
C LEU A 109 -10.17 12.17 -0.83
N ALA A 110 -11.09 12.17 -1.79
CA ALA A 110 -11.96 13.31 -2.06
C ALA A 110 -13.08 13.46 -1.04
N LYS A 111 -13.18 12.56 -0.09
CA LYS A 111 -14.27 12.53 0.89
C LYS A 111 -13.85 13.06 2.24
#